data_9e4807862c6450e55a0ee1a3401c392f
#
_entry.id   9e4807862c6450e55a0ee1a3401c392f
#
_cell.length_a   1.000
_cell.length_b   1.000
_cell.length_c   1.000
_cell.angle_alpha   90.00
_cell.angle_beta   90.00
_cell.angle_gamma   90.00
#
_symmetry.space_group_name_H-M   'P 1'
#
loop_
_entity.id
_entity.type
_entity.pdbx_description
1 polymer ?
#
loop_
_entity_poly.entity_id
_entity_poly.type
_entity_poly.pdbx_seq_one_letter_code
_entity_poly.pdbx_strand_id
1 'polypeptide(L)'
;MSTDPPAPGLTHVRADGTAHMVDVSGKAVTARRAAAAGRVLLSPAAVAALRDGAVPKGDALGVARVAGIQAVKRTPELIPLAHPVAVHAVEVDLDVVDEGVEIRAVVRTADRTGIEMEALTAVAVAALALIDMVKAVDKHGRITDVRVTSVGVLSLIHI
;
A
#
# COMPACT_ATOMS: atom_id res chain seq x y z
N MET A 1 42.92 -0.64 -16.53
CA MET A 1 42.05 -1.43 -15.64
C MET A 1 40.93 -0.53 -15.20
N SER A 2 39.72 -0.76 -15.70
CA SER A 2 38.54 -0.03 -15.29
C SER A 2 38.22 -0.38 -13.84
N THR A 3 38.15 0.64 -12.98
CA THR A 3 37.80 0.51 -11.56
C THR A 3 36.33 0.80 -11.33
N ASP A 4 35.47 0.54 -12.33
CA ASP A 4 34.03 0.66 -12.12
C ASP A 4 33.57 -0.35 -11.06
N PRO A 5 32.84 0.10 -10.04
CA PRO A 5 32.27 -0.83 -9.09
C PRO A 5 31.34 -1.80 -9.82
N PRO A 6 31.29 -3.07 -9.42
CA PRO A 6 30.36 -4.02 -10.04
C PRO A 6 28.95 -3.48 -9.96
N ALA A 7 28.19 -3.61 -11.05
CA ALA A 7 26.78 -3.28 -11.06
C ALA A 7 26.07 -3.95 -9.89
N PRO A 8 25.11 -3.28 -9.23
CA PRO A 8 24.40 -3.89 -8.11
C PRO A 8 23.77 -5.20 -8.57
N GLY A 9 24.13 -6.29 -7.91
CA GLY A 9 23.61 -7.62 -8.24
C GLY A 9 22.10 -7.69 -8.05
N LEU A 10 21.43 -8.55 -8.82
CA LEU A 10 20.02 -8.81 -8.68
C LEU A 10 19.77 -9.54 -7.35
N THR A 11 19.09 -8.88 -6.39
CA THR A 11 18.96 -9.39 -5.02
C THR A 11 17.98 -10.57 -4.90
N HIS A 12 16.97 -10.65 -5.79
CA HIS A 12 15.96 -11.72 -5.78
C HIS A 12 16.17 -12.75 -6.90
N VAL A 13 17.35 -12.74 -7.53
CA VAL A 13 17.72 -13.70 -8.58
C VAL A 13 19.02 -14.39 -8.18
N ARG A 14 19.00 -15.72 -8.17
CA ARG A 14 20.20 -16.53 -7.91
C ARG A 14 21.12 -16.51 -9.12
N ALA A 15 22.36 -16.98 -8.93
CA ALA A 15 23.35 -17.10 -10.00
C ALA A 15 22.85 -17.93 -11.20
N ASP A 16 21.95 -18.89 -10.98
CA ASP A 16 21.33 -19.72 -12.02
C ASP A 16 20.12 -19.07 -12.71
N GLY A 17 19.80 -17.82 -12.39
CA GLY A 17 18.69 -17.07 -12.98
C GLY A 17 17.32 -17.29 -12.32
N THR A 18 17.24 -18.13 -11.29
CA THR A 18 15.97 -18.39 -10.60
C THR A 18 15.66 -17.34 -9.53
N ALA A 19 14.35 -17.04 -9.36
CA ALA A 19 13.90 -16.12 -8.33
C ALA A 19 14.02 -16.73 -6.93
N HIS A 20 14.34 -15.93 -5.95
CA HIS A 20 14.28 -16.31 -4.54
C HIS A 20 13.95 -15.11 -3.67
N MET A 21 13.43 -15.38 -2.48
CA MET A 21 13.21 -14.36 -1.46
C MET A 21 14.51 -14.14 -0.68
N VAL A 22 14.95 -12.89 -0.56
CA VAL A 22 16.20 -12.54 0.12
C VAL A 22 16.14 -12.94 1.60
N ASP A 23 17.25 -13.51 2.11
CA ASP A 23 17.40 -13.79 3.54
C ASP A 23 17.71 -12.50 4.30
N VAL A 24 16.83 -12.13 5.22
CA VAL A 24 16.98 -10.96 6.10
C VAL A 24 17.19 -11.34 7.57
N SER A 25 17.38 -12.63 7.87
CA SER A 25 17.53 -13.11 9.24
C SER A 25 18.69 -12.50 10.01
N GLY A 26 19.75 -12.08 9.29
CA GLY A 26 20.92 -11.42 9.86
C GLY A 26 20.79 -9.91 10.05
N LYS A 27 19.70 -9.29 9.59
CA LYS A 27 19.49 -7.86 9.75
C LYS A 27 18.94 -7.54 11.14
N ALA A 28 19.33 -6.37 11.67
CA ALA A 28 18.78 -5.88 12.92
C ALA A 28 17.29 -5.54 12.78
N VAL A 29 16.53 -5.77 13.85
CA VAL A 29 15.16 -5.28 13.98
C VAL A 29 15.19 -3.79 14.22
N THR A 30 14.53 -3.01 13.35
CA THR A 30 14.42 -1.56 13.47
C THR A 30 12.98 -1.12 13.31
N ALA A 31 12.62 -0.01 13.94
CA ALA A 31 11.30 0.60 13.71
C ALA A 31 11.30 1.24 12.32
N ARG A 32 10.30 0.93 11.52
CA ARG A 32 10.17 1.38 10.14
C ARG A 32 8.78 1.93 9.88
N ARG A 33 8.71 2.89 8.98
CA ARG A 33 7.49 3.51 8.54
C ARG A 33 7.50 3.66 7.03
N ALA A 34 6.37 3.41 6.39
CA ALA A 34 6.16 3.75 4.99
C ALA A 34 4.79 4.41 4.82
N ALA A 35 4.71 5.33 3.89
CA ALA A 35 3.47 5.94 3.46
C ALA A 35 3.31 5.78 1.95
N ALA A 36 2.08 5.57 1.54
CA ALA A 36 1.69 5.48 0.12
C ALA A 36 0.43 6.30 -0.11
N ALA A 37 0.21 6.70 -1.34
CA ALA A 37 -0.98 7.41 -1.76
C ALA A 37 -1.44 6.92 -3.13
N GLY A 38 -2.69 7.24 -3.46
CA GLY A 38 -3.27 6.97 -4.76
C GLY A 38 -4.59 7.70 -4.91
N ARG A 39 -5.19 7.58 -6.08
CA ARG A 39 -6.46 8.22 -6.40
C ARG A 39 -7.40 7.25 -7.09
N VAL A 40 -8.67 7.43 -6.83
CA VAL A 40 -9.75 6.84 -7.63
C VAL A 40 -10.49 7.98 -8.30
N LEU A 41 -10.44 8.04 -9.63
CA LEU A 41 -11.18 9.01 -10.43
C LEU A 41 -12.60 8.49 -10.64
N LEU A 42 -13.57 9.31 -10.30
CA LEU A 42 -14.99 8.96 -10.33
C LEU A 42 -15.81 10.04 -11.05
N SER A 43 -16.98 9.63 -11.50
CA SER A 43 -17.96 10.57 -12.08
C SER A 43 -18.48 11.55 -11.01
N PRO A 44 -18.99 12.73 -11.42
CA PRO A 44 -19.65 13.66 -10.52
C PRO A 44 -20.80 13.02 -9.71
N ALA A 45 -21.56 12.11 -10.34
CA ALA A 45 -22.64 11.40 -9.67
C ALA A 45 -22.14 10.48 -8.55
N ALA A 46 -21.03 9.78 -8.76
CA ALA A 46 -20.42 8.93 -7.71
C ALA A 46 -19.84 9.79 -6.58
N VAL A 47 -19.19 10.90 -6.88
CA VAL A 47 -18.70 11.85 -5.88
C VAL A 47 -19.84 12.40 -5.04
N ALA A 48 -20.94 12.82 -5.66
CA ALA A 48 -22.12 13.28 -4.94
C ALA A 48 -22.71 12.20 -4.05
N ALA A 49 -22.83 10.97 -4.53
CA ALA A 49 -23.33 9.85 -3.74
C ALA A 49 -22.46 9.57 -2.51
N LEU A 50 -21.14 9.65 -2.64
CA LEU A 50 -20.22 9.50 -1.51
C LEU A 50 -20.39 10.62 -0.49
N ARG A 51 -20.50 11.88 -0.93
CA ARG A 51 -20.70 13.03 -0.05
C ARG A 51 -22.02 12.99 0.69
N ASP A 52 -23.07 12.52 0.03
CA ASP A 52 -24.43 12.49 0.57
C ASP A 52 -24.74 11.21 1.35
N GLY A 53 -23.80 10.26 1.42
CA GLY A 53 -24.06 8.96 2.03
C GLY A 53 -25.10 8.12 1.29
N ALA A 54 -25.23 8.33 -0.02
CA ALA A 54 -26.26 7.72 -0.88
C ALA A 54 -25.75 6.59 -1.77
N VAL A 55 -24.65 5.96 -1.40
CA VAL A 55 -24.11 4.80 -2.13
C VAL A 55 -25.01 3.59 -1.87
N PRO A 56 -25.52 2.92 -2.93
CA PRO A 56 -26.50 1.83 -2.76
C PRO A 56 -25.99 0.67 -1.91
N LYS A 57 -24.71 0.33 -1.98
CA LYS A 57 -24.11 -0.75 -1.18
C LYS A 57 -23.79 -0.36 0.28
N GLY A 58 -23.95 0.89 0.67
CA GLY A 58 -23.77 1.36 2.03
C GLY A 58 -22.51 2.22 2.23
N ASP A 59 -21.83 2.06 3.35
CA ASP A 59 -20.67 2.87 3.74
C ASP A 59 -19.42 2.52 2.92
N ALA A 60 -19.31 3.12 1.74
CA ALA A 60 -18.22 2.85 0.80
C ALA A 60 -16.84 3.22 1.36
N LEU A 61 -16.73 4.37 2.03
CA LEU A 61 -15.45 4.82 2.58
C LEU A 61 -15.01 3.94 3.76
N GLY A 62 -15.93 3.56 4.63
CA GLY A 62 -15.65 2.66 5.75
C GLY A 62 -15.24 1.27 5.29
N VAL A 63 -15.94 0.69 4.32
CA VAL A 63 -15.59 -0.61 3.73
C VAL A 63 -14.21 -0.57 3.07
N ALA A 64 -13.93 0.46 2.29
CA ALA A 64 -12.64 0.63 1.63
C ALA A 64 -11.49 0.76 2.65
N ARG A 65 -11.70 1.51 3.73
CA ARG A 65 -10.72 1.65 4.80
C ARG A 65 -10.38 0.31 5.44
N VAL A 66 -11.38 -0.46 5.83
CA VAL A 66 -11.18 -1.78 6.44
C VAL A 66 -10.49 -2.74 5.47
N ALA A 67 -10.89 -2.72 4.20
CA ALA A 67 -10.25 -3.54 3.17
C ALA A 67 -8.76 -3.21 3.03
N GLY A 68 -8.40 -1.94 3.04
CA GLY A 68 -7.00 -1.50 3.00
C GLY A 68 -6.21 -1.95 4.23
N ILE A 69 -6.76 -1.81 5.42
CA ILE A 69 -6.13 -2.27 6.66
C ILE A 69 -5.93 -3.79 6.62
N GLN A 70 -6.92 -4.54 6.21
CA GLN A 70 -6.86 -5.99 6.11
C GLN A 70 -5.82 -6.45 5.08
N ALA A 71 -5.72 -5.74 3.96
CA ALA A 71 -4.77 -6.05 2.89
C ALA A 71 -3.31 -5.94 3.33
N VAL A 72 -2.98 -5.02 4.22
CA VAL A 72 -1.63 -4.91 4.80
C VAL A 72 -1.19 -6.23 5.40
N LYS A 73 -2.07 -6.88 6.15
CA LYS A 73 -1.80 -8.15 6.83
C LYS A 73 -1.67 -9.34 5.87
N ARG A 74 -2.12 -9.19 4.63
CA ARG A 74 -2.11 -10.23 3.59
C ARG A 74 -1.10 -9.95 2.48
N THR A 75 -0.30 -8.93 2.61
CA THR A 75 0.68 -8.55 1.57
C THR A 75 1.58 -9.70 1.15
N PRO A 76 2.15 -10.54 2.06
CA PRO A 76 2.98 -11.67 1.64
C PRO A 76 2.24 -12.72 0.81
N GLU A 77 0.93 -12.85 0.97
CA GLU A 77 0.11 -13.76 0.18
C GLU A 77 -0.11 -13.24 -1.26
N LEU A 78 -0.07 -11.92 -1.44
CA LEU A 78 -0.32 -11.25 -2.73
C LEU A 78 0.95 -10.98 -3.52
N ILE A 79 2.04 -10.68 -2.83
CA ILE A 79 3.33 -10.29 -3.41
C ILE A 79 4.33 -11.41 -3.12
N PRO A 80 4.70 -12.22 -4.14
CA PRO A 80 5.39 -13.50 -3.91
C PRO A 80 6.70 -13.41 -3.15
N LEU A 81 7.46 -12.34 -3.34
CA LEU A 81 8.80 -12.19 -2.73
C LEU A 81 8.81 -11.22 -1.53
N ALA A 82 7.64 -10.74 -1.10
CA ALA A 82 7.54 -9.94 0.12
C ALA A 82 7.67 -10.85 1.36
N HIS A 83 8.49 -10.42 2.32
CA HIS A 83 8.62 -11.12 3.59
C HIS A 83 7.40 -10.88 4.47
N PRO A 84 6.96 -11.89 5.26
CA PRO A 84 6.03 -11.62 6.35
C PRO A 84 6.67 -10.66 7.35
N VAL A 85 5.99 -9.57 7.66
CA VAL A 85 6.45 -8.57 8.63
C VAL A 85 5.44 -8.38 9.73
N ALA A 86 5.92 -8.08 10.93
CA ALA A 86 5.07 -7.70 12.05
C ALA A 86 4.48 -6.31 11.77
N VAL A 87 3.16 -6.21 11.71
CA VAL A 87 2.46 -4.95 11.48
C VAL A 87 2.01 -4.40 12.84
N HIS A 88 2.53 -3.24 13.22
CA HIS A 88 2.24 -2.61 14.51
C HIS A 88 1.19 -1.51 14.42
N ALA A 89 1.11 -0.79 13.31
CA ALA A 89 0.09 0.22 13.08
C ALA A 89 -0.22 0.37 11.60
N VAL A 90 -1.48 0.59 11.30
CA VAL A 90 -1.98 0.89 9.95
C VAL A 90 -2.99 2.02 10.05
N GLU A 91 -2.77 3.08 9.27
CA GLU A 91 -3.74 4.14 9.07
C GLU A 91 -4.08 4.19 7.58
N VAL A 92 -5.36 4.22 7.26
CA VAL A 92 -5.86 4.39 5.88
C VAL A 92 -6.88 5.51 5.90
N ASP A 93 -6.60 6.57 5.16
CA ASP A 93 -7.47 7.74 5.04
C ASP A 93 -7.97 7.89 3.61
N LEU A 94 -9.25 8.17 3.49
CA LEU A 94 -9.92 8.41 2.22
C LEU A 94 -10.63 9.76 2.29
N ASP A 95 -10.26 10.66 1.37
CA ASP A 95 -10.83 12.00 1.26
C ASP A 95 -11.57 12.13 -0.06
N VAL A 96 -12.86 12.48 -0.01
CA VAL A 96 -13.66 12.76 -1.20
C VAL A 96 -13.28 14.14 -1.73
N VAL A 97 -12.87 14.18 -2.98
CA VAL A 97 -12.53 15.41 -3.71
C VAL A 97 -13.42 15.53 -4.96
N ASP A 98 -13.36 16.64 -5.68
CA ASP A 98 -14.25 16.86 -6.81
C ASP A 98 -14.08 15.83 -7.94
N GLU A 99 -12.87 15.31 -8.13
CA GLU A 99 -12.57 14.34 -9.19
C GLU A 99 -12.71 12.88 -8.73
N GLY A 100 -12.97 12.64 -7.44
CA GLY A 100 -13.06 11.28 -6.92
C GLY A 100 -12.65 11.16 -5.46
N VAL A 101 -11.73 10.25 -5.16
CA VAL A 101 -11.24 10.00 -3.79
C VAL A 101 -9.72 9.94 -3.77
N GLU A 102 -9.11 10.65 -2.87
CA GLU A 102 -7.70 10.51 -2.54
C GLU A 102 -7.54 9.52 -1.40
N ILE A 103 -6.60 8.59 -1.54
CA ILE A 103 -6.33 7.54 -0.57
C ILE A 103 -4.90 7.68 -0.09
N ARG A 104 -4.69 7.60 1.21
CA ARG A 104 -3.37 7.57 1.84
C ARG A 104 -3.32 6.44 2.85
N ALA A 105 -2.17 5.78 2.92
CA ALA A 105 -1.92 4.77 3.92
C ALA A 105 -0.57 5.02 4.60
N VAL A 106 -0.53 4.82 5.90
CA VAL A 106 0.70 4.85 6.69
C VAL A 106 0.78 3.54 7.46
N VAL A 107 1.89 2.85 7.33
CA VAL A 107 2.15 1.57 7.99
C VAL A 107 3.42 1.66 8.81
N ARG A 108 3.39 1.08 10.01
CA ARG A 108 4.54 1.01 10.91
C ARG A 108 4.81 -0.42 11.32
N THR A 109 6.09 -0.74 11.41
CA THR A 109 6.58 -2.04 11.87
C THR A 109 7.84 -1.87 12.72
N ALA A 110 8.15 -2.90 13.49
CA ALA A 110 9.48 -3.12 14.06
C ALA A 110 9.94 -4.49 13.57
N ASP A 111 10.72 -4.50 12.49
CA ASP A 111 11.14 -5.73 11.82
C ASP A 111 12.45 -5.52 11.03
N ARG A 112 12.84 -6.53 10.27
CA ARG A 112 14.11 -6.63 9.56
C ARG A 112 14.08 -6.12 8.12
N THR A 113 12.92 -5.76 7.61
CA THR A 113 12.76 -5.30 6.23
C THR A 113 11.79 -4.13 6.14
N GLY A 114 11.78 -3.47 4.99
CA GLY A 114 10.88 -2.36 4.72
C GLY A 114 9.43 -2.78 4.65
N ILE A 115 8.55 -1.79 4.69
CA ILE A 115 7.09 -1.99 4.75
C ILE A 115 6.38 -1.24 3.62
N GLU A 116 7.10 -0.92 2.55
CA GLU A 116 6.59 -0.18 1.40
C GLU A 116 5.48 -0.94 0.67
N MET A 117 5.65 -2.26 0.52
CA MET A 117 4.67 -3.09 -0.19
C MET A 117 3.36 -3.17 0.59
N GLU A 118 3.42 -3.21 1.91
CA GLU A 118 2.25 -3.15 2.77
C GLU A 118 1.49 -1.85 2.60
N ALA A 119 2.19 -0.73 2.55
CA ALA A 119 1.57 0.59 2.33
C ALA A 119 0.93 0.70 0.93
N LEU A 120 1.62 0.24 -0.11
CA LEU A 120 1.07 0.20 -1.48
C LEU A 120 -0.13 -0.73 -1.60
N THR A 121 -0.07 -1.90 -0.98
CA THR A 121 -1.17 -2.87 -0.99
C THR A 121 -2.41 -2.30 -0.30
N ALA A 122 -2.23 -1.58 0.81
CA ALA A 122 -3.32 -0.90 1.50
C ALA A 122 -4.05 0.07 0.58
N VAL A 123 -3.31 0.92 -0.13
CA VAL A 123 -3.89 1.91 -1.06
C VAL A 123 -4.57 1.22 -2.23
N ALA A 124 -3.92 0.25 -2.85
CA ALA A 124 -4.46 -0.44 -4.02
C ALA A 124 -5.75 -1.21 -3.70
N VAL A 125 -5.79 -1.93 -2.59
CA VAL A 125 -6.97 -2.71 -2.19
C VAL A 125 -8.09 -1.80 -1.68
N ALA A 126 -7.79 -0.74 -0.95
CA ALA A 126 -8.79 0.27 -0.59
C ALA A 126 -9.44 0.87 -1.84
N ALA A 127 -8.65 1.18 -2.87
CA ALA A 127 -9.15 1.66 -4.15
C ALA A 127 -10.06 0.64 -4.85
N LEU A 128 -9.65 -0.61 -4.90
CA LEU A 128 -10.48 -1.70 -5.48
C LEU A 128 -11.80 -1.86 -4.73
N ALA A 129 -11.77 -1.87 -3.41
CA ALA A 129 -12.97 -1.98 -2.59
C ALA A 129 -13.90 -0.77 -2.79
N LEU A 130 -13.35 0.43 -2.91
CA LEU A 130 -14.12 1.64 -3.21
C LEU A 130 -14.83 1.51 -4.55
N ILE A 131 -14.13 1.09 -5.60
CA ILE A 131 -14.72 0.88 -6.92
C ILE A 131 -15.85 -0.16 -6.86
N ASP A 132 -15.63 -1.27 -6.17
CA ASP A 132 -16.69 -2.27 -5.97
C ASP A 132 -17.93 -1.68 -5.30
N MET A 133 -17.74 -0.83 -4.31
CA MET A 133 -18.85 -0.20 -3.58
C MET A 133 -19.63 0.80 -4.42
N VAL A 134 -18.97 1.55 -5.32
CA VAL A 134 -19.62 2.61 -6.11
C VAL A 134 -19.98 2.21 -7.54
N LYS A 135 -19.65 1.00 -7.97
CA LYS A 135 -19.83 0.59 -9.38
C LYS A 135 -21.26 0.61 -9.87
N ALA A 136 -22.26 0.56 -9.00
CA ALA A 136 -23.66 0.73 -9.37
C ALA A 136 -23.98 2.15 -9.85
N VAL A 137 -23.21 3.15 -9.39
CA VAL A 137 -23.34 4.56 -9.77
C VAL A 137 -22.36 4.92 -10.88
N ASP A 138 -21.14 4.39 -10.83
CA ASP A 138 -20.09 4.64 -11.82
C ASP A 138 -19.30 3.36 -12.12
N LYS A 139 -19.48 2.83 -13.32
CA LYS A 139 -18.79 1.61 -13.80
C LYS A 139 -17.37 1.88 -14.33
N HIS A 140 -16.96 3.14 -14.43
CA HIS A 140 -15.72 3.56 -15.08
C HIS A 140 -14.71 4.18 -14.12
N GLY A 141 -14.82 3.90 -12.83
CA GLY A 141 -13.83 4.32 -11.84
C GLY A 141 -12.42 3.88 -12.22
N ARG A 142 -11.45 4.78 -12.08
CA ARG A 142 -10.05 4.52 -12.44
C ARG A 142 -9.15 4.71 -11.24
N ILE A 143 -8.31 3.71 -11.00
CA ILE A 143 -7.21 3.81 -10.03
C ILE A 143 -6.02 4.44 -10.74
N THR A 144 -5.45 5.48 -10.15
CA THR A 144 -4.30 6.18 -10.71
C THR A 144 -3.36 6.67 -9.62
N ASP A 145 -2.12 6.94 -10.02
CA ASP A 145 -1.13 7.62 -9.19
C ASP A 145 -0.81 6.88 -7.86
N VAL A 146 -0.86 5.56 -7.87
CA VAL A 146 -0.48 4.73 -6.72
C VAL A 146 1.05 4.72 -6.60
N ARG A 147 1.55 5.17 -5.46
CA ARG A 147 2.98 5.36 -5.25
C ARG A 147 3.34 5.38 -3.77
N VAL A 148 4.58 5.06 -3.46
CA VAL A 148 5.18 5.34 -2.15
C VAL A 148 5.46 6.83 -2.04
N THR A 149 5.04 7.46 -0.96
CA THR A 149 5.23 8.89 -0.72
C THR A 149 6.35 9.17 0.28
N SER A 150 6.58 8.26 1.22
CA SER A 150 7.71 8.37 2.14
C SER A 150 8.10 7.01 2.70
N VAL A 151 9.38 6.86 3.02
CA VAL A 151 9.96 5.70 3.69
C VAL A 151 10.89 6.20 4.78
N GLY A 152 10.83 5.59 5.95
CA GLY A 152 11.70 5.98 7.07
C GLY A 152 12.08 4.80 7.95
N VAL A 153 13.33 4.82 8.41
CA VAL A 153 13.80 3.99 9.51
C VAL A 153 13.84 4.87 10.73
N LEU A 154 13.09 4.50 11.77
CA LEU A 154 13.10 5.22 13.04
C LEU A 154 14.23 4.65 13.89
N SER A 155 15.19 5.49 14.26
CA SER A 155 16.25 5.06 15.17
C SER A 155 15.65 4.77 16.55
N LEU A 156 15.89 3.55 17.06
CA LEU A 156 15.52 3.19 18.43
C LEU A 156 16.45 3.78 19.50
N ILE A 157 17.34 4.69 19.10
CA ILE A 157 18.45 5.19 19.96
C ILE A 157 18.00 6.34 20.90
N HIS A 158 16.73 6.68 20.95
CA HIS A 158 16.25 7.73 21.87
C HIS A 158 15.09 7.24 22.72
N ILE A 159 15.40 6.30 23.55
CA ILE A 159 14.59 6.04 24.74
C ILE A 159 15.34 6.58 25.95
#